data_824c32ebcaf01e6fdfdf775c59720739
#
_entry.id   824c32ebcaf01e6fdfdf775c59720739
#
_cell.length_a   1.000
_cell.length_b   1.000
_cell.length_c   1.000
_cell.angle_alpha   90.00
_cell.angle_beta   90.00
_cell.angle_gamma   90.00
#
_symmetry.space_group_name_H-M   'P 1'
#
loop_
_entity.id
_entity.type
_entity.pdbx_description
1 polymer ?
#
loop_
_entity_poly.entity_id
_entity_poly.type
_entity_poly.pdbx_seq_one_letter_code
_entity_poly.pdbx_strand_id
1 'polypeptide(L)'
;MPAVKKRKKAEPVTLNNKSNGKGFFSKNMFIVLAFVIPFVLMTAAFGVMKVSPFGDNQILVTDLWHQYYPFLADMQEKLKHGESLFWSWTQGGGVNYFALMSYYLMSPLNFLTVFLPSEWLREFLMFSVVIKVACASMFMAIFLRSLFKKNDFSLVIFGCSFGFCAFFMGYYWNTIWLDTVCITPLVALGTVKLFTEGKFRLYIVSLALSLLTNYYIGLFACIFVLLSFIAYNIVKWDGIKKFATNILRTGIYSLIAIGLTAFFLLPAFFGLQNTNASGATFPTTFAINIGSTNDLMGVLEAIRKILSNFITFAAPAIKEADALPNIACGTLSLVLGILFFTSKKISLKEKIVDGCLIGFMIISCIIRQLDYIWHGFHFTNMIPYRFSYLISFVLVVMAFRAFMLLESSSCWDVILAALFVALVIIFGIGTQETYALVGTAVIAAVICVLLFLYTKRIVPKQVLLIVFGVIIIGESAAAGYIGVKTTTVTGTYDYPRGEENTAQVIDYMDSLESNTTEMWRAEMTSTQTLNDAALNHYNGLSMFNSMANVDMTVLWG
;
A
#
# COMPACT_ATOMS: atom_id res chain seq x y z
N MET A 1 20.13 70.30 33.55
CA MET A 1 19.05 69.91 32.66
C MET A 1 19.65 69.62 31.30
N PRO A 2 19.77 68.37 30.83
CA PRO A 2 20.18 68.07 29.46
C PRO A 2 18.96 67.76 28.57
N ALA A 3 19.04 68.25 27.34
CA ALA A 3 18.01 68.26 26.32
C ALA A 3 17.54 66.92 25.83
N VAL A 4 16.22 66.77 25.74
CA VAL A 4 15.53 65.61 25.17
C VAL A 4 15.71 65.56 23.63
N LYS A 5 16.45 64.58 23.12
CA LYS A 5 16.52 64.25 21.65
C LYS A 5 15.20 63.63 21.19
N LYS A 6 14.48 64.34 20.31
CA LYS A 6 13.29 63.86 19.59
C LYS A 6 13.67 62.64 18.74
N ARG A 7 13.04 61.48 19.00
CA ARG A 7 13.08 60.30 18.12
C ARG A 7 12.38 60.62 16.79
N LYS A 8 13.10 60.45 15.66
CA LYS A 8 12.52 60.46 14.31
C LYS A 8 11.57 59.26 14.21
N LYS A 9 10.32 59.49 13.75
CA LYS A 9 9.39 58.46 13.34
C LYS A 9 9.99 57.71 12.16
N ALA A 10 10.10 56.39 12.28
CA ALA A 10 10.45 55.51 11.16
C ALA A 10 9.30 55.55 10.14
N GLU A 11 9.64 55.80 8.89
CA GLU A 11 8.72 55.63 7.75
C GLU A 11 8.30 54.19 7.61
N PRO A 12 7.05 53.87 7.20
CA PRO A 12 6.62 52.51 6.97
C PRO A 12 7.36 51.94 5.76
N VAL A 13 8.14 50.89 6.02
CA VAL A 13 8.73 50.07 4.96
C VAL A 13 7.58 49.42 4.20
N THR A 14 7.26 49.95 3.05
CA THR A 14 6.41 49.28 2.05
C THR A 14 7.15 48.03 1.57
N LEU A 15 6.80 46.89 2.18
CA LEU A 15 7.17 45.58 1.65
C LEU A 15 6.52 45.42 0.26
N ASN A 16 7.32 45.69 -0.75
CA ASN A 16 6.99 45.41 -2.15
C ASN A 16 6.92 43.89 -2.31
N ASN A 17 5.77 43.30 -1.98
CA ASN A 17 5.45 41.91 -2.21
C ASN A 17 5.23 41.70 -3.71
N LYS A 18 6.30 41.79 -4.51
CA LYS A 18 6.32 41.14 -5.82
C LYS A 18 6.33 39.62 -5.56
N SER A 19 5.16 39.04 -5.33
CA SER A 19 4.94 37.62 -5.49
C SER A 19 5.24 37.30 -6.97
N ASN A 20 6.46 36.86 -7.24
CA ASN A 20 6.78 36.24 -8.52
C ASN A 20 5.74 35.14 -8.74
N GLY A 21 4.82 35.34 -9.65
CA GLY A 21 3.76 34.43 -10.05
C GLY A 21 4.30 33.19 -10.75
N LYS A 22 5.03 32.34 -10.01
CA LYS A 22 5.28 30.97 -10.48
C LYS A 22 3.92 30.29 -10.55
N GLY A 23 3.49 29.91 -11.76
CA GLY A 23 2.23 29.22 -11.99
C GLY A 23 2.10 27.95 -11.15
N PHE A 24 0.88 27.42 -11.00
CA PHE A 24 0.58 26.21 -10.23
C PHE A 24 1.52 25.05 -10.58
N PHE A 25 1.77 24.80 -11.86
CA PHE A 25 2.66 23.74 -12.32
C PHE A 25 4.11 23.93 -11.86
N SER A 26 4.65 25.14 -11.92
CA SER A 26 6.02 25.41 -11.46
C SER A 26 6.21 25.18 -9.95
N LYS A 27 5.17 25.44 -9.15
CA LYS A 27 5.20 25.19 -7.68
C LYS A 27 5.06 23.71 -7.35
N ASN A 28 4.36 22.93 -8.17
CA ASN A 28 4.02 21.54 -7.91
C ASN A 28 4.71 20.56 -8.87
N MET A 29 5.67 21.00 -9.66
CA MET A 29 6.33 20.20 -10.69
C MET A 29 6.80 18.83 -10.17
N PHE A 30 7.48 18.79 -9.02
CA PHE A 30 8.00 17.55 -8.48
C PHE A 30 6.90 16.63 -7.95
N ILE A 31 5.76 17.17 -7.54
CA ILE A 31 4.58 16.35 -7.17
C ILE A 31 3.94 15.76 -8.43
N VAL A 32 3.83 16.55 -9.49
CA VAL A 32 3.32 16.05 -10.79
C VAL A 32 4.27 14.99 -11.36
N LEU A 33 5.59 15.20 -11.31
CA LEU A 33 6.57 14.21 -11.75
C LEU A 33 6.54 12.93 -10.89
N ALA A 34 6.27 13.05 -9.59
CA ALA A 34 6.10 11.90 -8.70
C ALA A 34 4.83 11.08 -8.99
N PHE A 35 3.90 11.61 -9.79
CA PHE A 35 2.79 10.86 -10.38
C PHE A 35 3.13 10.33 -11.77
N VAL A 36 3.59 11.22 -12.66
CA VAL A 36 3.78 10.90 -14.10
C VAL A 36 4.85 9.85 -14.32
N ILE A 37 5.99 9.92 -13.60
CA ILE A 37 7.09 8.95 -13.79
C ILE A 37 6.64 7.54 -13.41
N PRO A 38 6.07 7.28 -12.21
CA PRO A 38 5.55 5.97 -11.88
C PRO A 38 4.43 5.49 -12.80
N PHE A 39 3.55 6.38 -13.23
CA PHE A 39 2.50 6.06 -14.19
C PHE A 39 3.10 5.49 -15.49
N VAL A 40 4.09 6.18 -16.05
CA VAL A 40 4.77 5.73 -17.29
C VAL A 40 5.53 4.43 -17.07
N LEU A 41 6.27 4.30 -15.96
CA LEU A 41 7.05 3.10 -15.67
C LEU A 41 6.18 1.85 -15.49
N MET A 42 5.07 1.97 -14.75
CA MET A 42 4.17 0.82 -14.55
C MET A 42 3.42 0.45 -15.83
N THR A 43 2.98 1.47 -16.60
CA THR A 43 2.40 1.23 -17.94
C THR A 43 3.41 0.55 -18.86
N ALA A 44 4.67 0.98 -18.85
CA ALA A 44 5.72 0.34 -19.65
C ALA A 44 5.98 -1.11 -19.22
N ALA A 45 5.95 -1.41 -17.90
CA ALA A 45 6.09 -2.78 -17.41
C ALA A 45 4.97 -3.69 -17.94
N PHE A 46 3.72 -3.25 -17.90
CA PHE A 46 2.60 -3.97 -18.52
C PHE A 46 2.75 -4.07 -20.03
N GLY A 47 3.21 -3.02 -20.72
CA GLY A 47 3.45 -3.03 -22.15
C GLY A 47 4.51 -4.05 -22.59
N VAL A 48 5.64 -4.12 -21.88
CA VAL A 48 6.70 -5.11 -22.13
C VAL A 48 6.19 -6.54 -21.94
N MET A 49 5.31 -6.76 -20.97
CA MET A 49 4.68 -8.05 -20.69
C MET A 49 3.46 -8.33 -21.58
N LYS A 50 3.18 -7.46 -22.56
CA LYS A 50 2.06 -7.58 -23.49
C LYS A 50 0.70 -7.74 -22.81
N VAL A 51 0.50 -7.05 -21.69
CA VAL A 51 -0.79 -7.04 -21.00
C VAL A 51 -1.75 -6.14 -21.76
N SER A 52 -2.99 -6.58 -21.96
CA SER A 52 -4.05 -5.80 -22.65
C SER A 52 -4.18 -4.38 -22.07
N PRO A 53 -4.27 -3.34 -22.89
CA PRO A 53 -4.47 -3.32 -24.34
C PRO A 53 -3.16 -3.40 -25.19
N PHE A 54 -2.02 -3.72 -24.60
CA PHE A 54 -0.73 -3.74 -25.30
C PHE A 54 -0.40 -5.10 -25.93
N GLY A 55 -1.22 -6.12 -25.73
CA GLY A 55 -1.10 -7.46 -26.29
C GLY A 55 -2.13 -8.44 -25.72
N ASP A 56 -1.86 -9.74 -25.86
CA ASP A 56 -2.82 -10.81 -25.61
C ASP A 56 -2.77 -11.38 -24.19
N ASN A 57 -2.01 -10.76 -23.28
CA ASN A 57 -1.95 -11.14 -21.88
C ASN A 57 -2.88 -10.27 -21.04
N GLN A 58 -3.19 -10.70 -19.81
CA GLN A 58 -4.03 -9.97 -18.86
C GLN A 58 -3.56 -10.16 -17.41
N ILE A 59 -4.05 -9.29 -16.52
CA ILE A 59 -3.71 -9.33 -15.09
C ILE A 59 -4.63 -10.22 -14.26
N LEU A 60 -5.65 -10.83 -14.87
CA LEU A 60 -6.62 -11.65 -14.13
C LEU A 60 -5.96 -12.95 -13.68
N VAL A 61 -5.53 -12.97 -12.41
CA VAL A 61 -4.86 -14.09 -11.75
C VAL A 61 -5.41 -14.23 -10.32
N THR A 62 -5.31 -15.42 -9.74
CA THR A 62 -5.70 -15.68 -8.35
C THR A 62 -7.10 -15.15 -8.01
N ASP A 63 -7.25 -14.38 -6.93
CA ASP A 63 -8.54 -13.78 -6.52
C ASP A 63 -9.05 -12.72 -7.50
N LEU A 64 -8.16 -12.10 -8.29
CA LEU A 64 -8.60 -11.18 -9.35
C LEU A 64 -9.37 -11.91 -10.46
N TRP A 65 -9.03 -13.18 -10.73
CA TRP A 65 -9.76 -14.06 -11.65
C TRP A 65 -11.09 -14.54 -11.04
N HIS A 66 -11.04 -15.02 -9.77
CA HIS A 66 -12.19 -15.73 -9.20
C HIS A 66 -13.16 -14.83 -8.44
N GLN A 67 -12.74 -13.65 -8.00
CA GLN A 67 -13.52 -12.79 -7.10
C GLN A 67 -13.66 -11.36 -7.64
N TYR A 68 -12.55 -10.61 -7.79
CA TYR A 68 -12.64 -9.16 -7.98
C TYR A 68 -13.20 -8.77 -9.35
N TYR A 69 -12.82 -9.49 -10.41
CA TYR A 69 -13.36 -9.26 -11.75
C TYR A 69 -14.83 -9.64 -11.85
N PRO A 70 -15.30 -10.85 -11.44
CA PRO A 70 -16.71 -11.20 -11.40
C PRO A 70 -17.56 -10.23 -10.57
N PHE A 71 -17.11 -9.84 -9.39
CA PHE A 71 -17.87 -8.90 -8.54
C PHE A 71 -17.93 -7.50 -9.12
N LEU A 72 -16.88 -7.05 -9.82
CA LEU A 72 -16.86 -5.77 -10.51
C LEU A 72 -17.81 -5.77 -11.71
N ALA A 73 -17.90 -6.89 -12.45
CA ALA A 73 -18.83 -7.07 -13.53
C ALA A 73 -20.28 -7.03 -13.01
N ASP A 74 -20.61 -7.79 -11.96
CA ASP A 74 -21.91 -7.75 -11.30
C ASP A 74 -22.27 -6.33 -10.79
N MET A 75 -21.31 -5.63 -10.16
CA MET A 75 -21.52 -4.25 -9.71
C MET A 75 -21.79 -3.31 -10.88
N GLN A 76 -21.08 -3.45 -11.99
CA GLN A 76 -21.29 -2.62 -13.17
C GLN A 76 -22.71 -2.79 -13.73
N GLU A 77 -23.17 -4.03 -13.88
CA GLU A 77 -24.52 -4.34 -14.37
C GLU A 77 -25.59 -3.79 -13.42
N LYS A 78 -25.44 -4.02 -12.10
CA LYS A 78 -26.36 -3.44 -11.10
C LYS A 78 -26.44 -1.93 -11.17
N LEU A 79 -25.31 -1.25 -11.32
CA LEU A 79 -25.27 0.21 -11.41
C LEU A 79 -25.89 0.73 -12.72
N LYS A 80 -25.67 0.04 -13.85
CA LYS A 80 -26.24 0.41 -15.16
C LYS A 80 -27.76 0.26 -15.19
N HIS A 81 -28.29 -0.78 -14.55
CA HIS A 81 -29.71 -1.10 -14.56
C HIS A 81 -30.49 -0.58 -13.33
N GLY A 82 -29.78 0.06 -12.37
CA GLY A 82 -30.40 0.61 -11.16
C GLY A 82 -30.89 -0.46 -10.19
N GLU A 83 -30.23 -1.61 -10.15
CA GLU A 83 -30.59 -2.72 -9.28
C GLU A 83 -30.17 -2.49 -7.83
N SER A 84 -30.71 -3.34 -6.93
CA SER A 84 -30.40 -3.26 -5.51
C SER A 84 -28.93 -3.56 -5.22
N LEU A 85 -28.28 -2.66 -4.45
CA LEU A 85 -26.95 -2.87 -3.91
C LEU A 85 -26.96 -3.48 -2.50
N PHE A 86 -28.14 -3.82 -1.96
CA PHE A 86 -28.26 -4.42 -0.63
C PHE A 86 -28.29 -5.94 -0.68
N TRP A 87 -28.90 -6.50 -1.73
CA TRP A 87 -29.08 -7.94 -1.91
C TRP A 87 -28.76 -8.34 -3.34
N SER A 88 -28.16 -9.51 -3.53
CA SER A 88 -27.95 -10.11 -4.85
C SER A 88 -28.29 -11.58 -4.85
N TRP A 89 -28.87 -12.05 -5.95
CA TRP A 89 -29.15 -13.44 -6.22
C TRP A 89 -28.06 -14.12 -7.05
N THR A 90 -27.02 -13.39 -7.45
CA THR A 90 -25.93 -13.87 -8.30
C THR A 90 -24.92 -14.77 -7.57
N GLN A 91 -25.09 -15.03 -6.28
CA GLN A 91 -24.17 -15.85 -5.49
C GLN A 91 -24.90 -16.58 -4.38
N GLY A 92 -24.51 -17.84 -4.10
CA GLY A 92 -24.89 -18.62 -2.93
C GLY A 92 -26.40 -18.77 -2.70
N GLY A 93 -27.21 -18.63 -3.75
CA GLY A 93 -28.66 -18.61 -3.59
C GLY A 93 -29.23 -17.34 -2.98
N GLY A 94 -28.39 -16.30 -2.80
CA GLY A 94 -28.73 -14.98 -2.27
C GLY A 94 -27.76 -14.52 -1.20
N VAL A 95 -27.16 -13.33 -1.37
CA VAL A 95 -26.16 -12.77 -0.45
C VAL A 95 -26.49 -11.34 -0.05
N ASN A 96 -26.01 -10.95 1.14
CA ASN A 96 -25.91 -9.57 1.56
C ASN A 96 -24.84 -8.86 0.69
N TYR A 97 -25.30 -8.28 -0.43
CA TYR A 97 -24.42 -7.66 -1.41
C TYR A 97 -23.70 -6.42 -0.85
N PHE A 98 -24.36 -5.69 0.05
CA PHE A 98 -23.78 -4.52 0.67
C PHE A 98 -22.54 -4.88 1.55
N ALA A 99 -22.62 -6.00 2.27
CA ALA A 99 -21.47 -6.50 3.03
C ALA A 99 -20.34 -6.96 2.10
N LEU A 100 -20.66 -7.64 0.99
CA LEU A 100 -19.69 -8.01 -0.04
C LEU A 100 -19.03 -6.77 -0.66
N MET A 101 -19.81 -5.77 -1.08
CA MET A 101 -19.30 -4.49 -1.58
C MET A 101 -18.34 -3.82 -0.59
N SER A 102 -18.66 -3.85 0.70
CA SER A 102 -17.86 -3.19 1.74
C SER A 102 -16.42 -3.74 1.82
N TYR A 103 -16.20 -4.97 1.40
CA TYR A 103 -14.87 -5.58 1.37
C TYR A 103 -14.19 -5.48 -0.01
N TYR A 104 -14.94 -5.71 -1.10
CA TYR A 104 -14.36 -5.92 -2.42
C TYR A 104 -14.43 -4.71 -3.36
N LEU A 105 -15.46 -3.84 -3.26
CA LEU A 105 -15.84 -2.97 -4.37
C LEU A 105 -15.78 -1.47 -4.06
N MET A 106 -15.40 -1.07 -2.85
CA MET A 106 -15.45 0.32 -2.37
C MET A 106 -14.31 1.23 -2.85
N SER A 107 -13.49 0.79 -3.80
CA SER A 107 -12.57 1.70 -4.49
C SER A 107 -13.37 2.80 -5.20
N PRO A 108 -13.06 4.10 -4.99
CA PRO A 108 -13.74 5.18 -5.73
C PRO A 108 -13.64 5.05 -7.24
N LEU A 109 -12.57 4.41 -7.74
CA LEU A 109 -12.39 4.16 -9.17
C LEU A 109 -13.43 3.17 -9.71
N ASN A 110 -13.84 2.17 -8.92
CA ASN A 110 -14.78 1.14 -9.37
C ASN A 110 -16.13 1.73 -9.80
N PHE A 111 -16.58 2.82 -9.17
CA PHE A 111 -17.83 3.50 -9.57
C PHE A 111 -17.75 4.15 -10.95
N LEU A 112 -16.55 4.36 -11.50
CA LEU A 112 -16.38 4.87 -12.86
C LEU A 112 -16.69 3.83 -13.93
N THR A 113 -16.75 2.55 -13.56
CA THR A 113 -17.07 1.46 -14.50
C THR A 113 -18.47 1.59 -15.11
N VAL A 114 -19.41 2.25 -14.43
CA VAL A 114 -20.76 2.51 -14.95
C VAL A 114 -20.75 3.25 -16.30
N PHE A 115 -19.70 4.04 -16.56
CA PHE A 115 -19.53 4.81 -17.80
C PHE A 115 -18.76 4.04 -18.88
N LEU A 116 -18.31 2.81 -18.62
CA LEU A 116 -17.50 2.01 -19.53
C LEU A 116 -18.30 0.88 -20.15
N PRO A 117 -17.98 0.48 -21.38
CA PRO A 117 -18.42 -0.81 -21.93
C PRO A 117 -17.91 -1.97 -21.07
N SER A 118 -18.66 -3.05 -20.97
CA SER A 118 -18.30 -4.20 -20.12
C SER A 118 -17.02 -4.90 -20.60
N GLU A 119 -16.75 -4.86 -21.91
CA GLU A 119 -15.54 -5.42 -22.53
C GLU A 119 -14.25 -4.73 -22.08
N TRP A 120 -14.35 -3.52 -21.51
CA TRP A 120 -13.19 -2.72 -21.04
C TRP A 120 -12.89 -2.88 -19.55
N LEU A 121 -13.63 -3.70 -18.82
CA LEU A 121 -13.43 -3.89 -17.38
C LEU A 121 -12.04 -4.44 -17.03
N ARG A 122 -11.50 -5.30 -17.88
CA ARG A 122 -10.17 -5.88 -17.72
C ARG A 122 -9.08 -4.80 -17.86
N GLU A 123 -9.14 -3.98 -18.90
CA GLU A 123 -8.25 -2.86 -19.14
C GLU A 123 -8.40 -1.80 -18.05
N PHE A 124 -9.62 -1.55 -17.60
CA PHE A 124 -9.90 -0.66 -16.48
C PHE A 124 -9.17 -1.12 -15.20
N LEU A 125 -9.22 -2.40 -14.86
CA LEU A 125 -8.49 -2.95 -13.70
C LEU A 125 -6.99 -2.72 -13.84
N MET A 126 -6.41 -2.98 -15.00
CA MET A 126 -4.99 -2.73 -15.26
C MET A 126 -4.64 -1.25 -15.07
N PHE A 127 -5.40 -0.32 -15.67
CA PHE A 127 -5.16 1.10 -15.50
C PHE A 127 -5.41 1.59 -14.07
N SER A 128 -6.37 0.98 -13.35
CA SER A 128 -6.59 1.29 -11.93
C SER A 128 -5.35 0.99 -11.07
N VAL A 129 -4.65 -0.12 -11.36
CA VAL A 129 -3.37 -0.45 -10.70
C VAL A 129 -2.31 0.61 -11.01
N VAL A 130 -2.15 0.99 -12.29
CA VAL A 130 -1.19 2.03 -12.70
C VAL A 130 -1.45 3.35 -11.95
N ILE A 131 -2.72 3.78 -11.90
CA ILE A 131 -3.13 4.99 -11.18
C ILE A 131 -2.81 4.90 -9.68
N LYS A 132 -3.10 3.76 -9.04
CA LYS A 132 -2.86 3.57 -7.60
C LYS A 132 -1.37 3.59 -7.25
N VAL A 133 -0.50 2.97 -8.05
CA VAL A 133 0.97 3.03 -7.90
C VAL A 133 1.48 4.47 -8.06
N ALA A 134 0.98 5.19 -9.08
CA ALA A 134 1.33 6.59 -9.32
C ALA A 134 0.85 7.51 -8.17
N CYS A 135 -0.37 7.28 -7.66
CA CYS A 135 -0.91 7.99 -6.50
C CYS A 135 -0.09 7.72 -5.23
N ALA A 136 0.32 6.47 -4.98
CA ALA A 136 1.16 6.13 -3.84
C ALA A 136 2.47 6.94 -3.83
N SER A 137 3.14 7.02 -4.98
CA SER A 137 4.36 7.82 -5.16
C SER A 137 4.09 9.32 -4.96
N MET A 138 3.02 9.84 -5.54
CA MET A 138 2.62 11.24 -5.42
C MET A 138 2.26 11.60 -3.96
N PHE A 139 1.49 10.77 -3.28
CA PHE A 139 1.08 11.02 -1.89
C PHE A 139 2.28 10.94 -0.94
N MET A 140 3.23 10.04 -1.20
CA MET A 140 4.50 10.01 -0.48
C MET A 140 5.29 11.30 -0.71
N ALA A 141 5.39 11.80 -1.93
CA ALA A 141 6.03 13.09 -2.25
C ALA A 141 5.33 14.27 -1.54
N ILE A 142 3.99 14.29 -1.48
CA ILE A 142 3.21 15.31 -0.73
C ILE A 142 3.52 15.23 0.76
N PHE A 143 3.57 14.03 1.33
CA PHE A 143 3.93 13.81 2.73
C PHE A 143 5.33 14.36 3.04
N LEU A 144 6.34 13.94 2.28
CA LEU A 144 7.74 14.36 2.46
C LEU A 144 7.91 15.87 2.29
N ARG A 145 7.28 16.46 1.24
CA ARG A 145 7.29 17.91 1.02
C ARG A 145 6.71 18.67 2.22
N SER A 146 5.60 18.18 2.74
CA SER A 146 4.91 18.85 3.84
C SER A 146 5.68 18.74 5.16
N LEU A 147 6.22 17.56 5.45
CA LEU A 147 6.94 17.27 6.70
C LEU A 147 8.31 17.96 6.75
N PHE A 148 9.08 17.87 5.66
CA PHE A 148 10.47 18.35 5.61
C PHE A 148 10.62 19.74 4.96
N LYS A 149 9.52 20.36 4.49
CA LYS A 149 9.52 21.67 3.81
C LYS A 149 10.49 21.74 2.63
N LYS A 150 10.62 20.64 1.89
CA LYS A 150 11.52 20.49 0.75
C LYS A 150 10.70 20.40 -0.55
N ASN A 151 11.21 21.01 -1.63
CA ASN A 151 10.56 20.99 -2.93
C ASN A 151 11.62 20.89 -4.03
N ASP A 152 12.18 19.70 -4.23
CA ASP A 152 13.15 19.37 -5.26
C ASP A 152 12.94 17.92 -5.75
N PHE A 153 13.79 17.46 -6.67
CA PHE A 153 13.69 16.15 -7.30
C PHE A 153 13.80 14.96 -6.33
N SER A 154 14.33 15.19 -5.12
CA SER A 154 14.34 14.13 -4.09
C SER A 154 12.95 13.62 -3.74
N LEU A 155 11.90 14.46 -3.88
CA LEU A 155 10.50 14.04 -3.67
C LEU A 155 10.08 12.95 -4.67
N VAL A 156 10.56 13.04 -5.91
CA VAL A 156 10.30 12.03 -6.95
C VAL A 156 11.03 10.73 -6.63
N ILE A 157 12.32 10.83 -6.25
CA ILE A 157 13.15 9.68 -5.88
C ILE A 157 12.47 8.85 -4.80
N PHE A 158 12.16 9.46 -3.67
CA PHE A 158 11.58 8.74 -2.52
C PHE A 158 10.08 8.42 -2.70
N GLY A 159 9.37 9.19 -3.53
CA GLY A 159 8.03 8.83 -3.99
C GLY A 159 8.05 7.51 -4.76
N CYS A 160 8.92 7.37 -5.78
CA CYS A 160 9.09 6.14 -6.54
C CYS A 160 9.52 4.96 -5.65
N SER A 161 10.43 5.18 -4.68
CA SER A 161 10.84 4.13 -3.73
C SER A 161 9.66 3.53 -2.96
N PHE A 162 8.64 4.33 -2.62
CA PHE A 162 7.44 3.83 -1.97
C PHE A 162 6.46 3.19 -2.97
N GLY A 163 6.17 3.85 -4.10
CA GLY A 163 5.21 3.36 -5.09
C GLY A 163 5.64 2.05 -5.76
N PHE A 164 6.95 1.80 -5.89
CA PHE A 164 7.51 0.55 -6.43
C PHE A 164 8.10 -0.36 -5.35
N CYS A 165 7.70 -0.21 -4.09
CA CYS A 165 8.13 -1.15 -3.06
C CYS A 165 7.58 -2.57 -3.35
N ALA A 166 8.26 -3.58 -2.81
CA ALA A 166 7.94 -4.98 -3.05
C ALA A 166 6.48 -5.33 -2.73
N PHE A 167 5.85 -4.63 -1.77
CA PHE A 167 4.44 -4.83 -1.46
C PHE A 167 3.52 -4.50 -2.65
N PHE A 168 3.70 -3.33 -3.28
CA PHE A 168 2.93 -2.99 -4.48
C PHE A 168 3.21 -3.96 -5.62
N MET A 169 4.47 -4.34 -5.82
CA MET A 169 4.88 -5.19 -6.93
C MET A 169 4.45 -6.65 -6.77
N GLY A 170 4.36 -7.15 -5.54
CA GLY A 170 3.85 -8.51 -5.27
C GLY A 170 2.32 -8.59 -5.26
N TYR A 171 1.66 -7.51 -4.85
CA TYR A 171 0.22 -7.54 -4.59
C TYR A 171 -0.57 -6.58 -5.49
N TYR A 172 -0.04 -6.14 -6.64
CA TYR A 172 -0.78 -5.26 -7.54
C TYR A 172 -2.07 -5.89 -8.08
N TRP A 173 -2.10 -7.20 -8.24
CA TRP A 173 -3.28 -7.96 -8.62
C TRP A 173 -4.38 -7.93 -7.54
N ASN A 174 -4.01 -7.72 -6.29
CA ASN A 174 -4.95 -7.57 -5.17
C ASN A 174 -5.46 -6.13 -5.09
N THR A 175 -6.21 -5.74 -6.10
CA THR A 175 -6.62 -4.36 -6.33
C THR A 175 -7.40 -3.73 -5.19
N ILE A 176 -8.07 -4.53 -4.36
CA ILE A 176 -8.88 -4.07 -3.23
C ILE A 176 -8.07 -3.50 -2.06
N TRP A 177 -6.76 -3.82 -1.96
CA TRP A 177 -5.89 -3.31 -0.89
C TRP A 177 -5.21 -1.99 -1.26
N LEU A 178 -4.98 -1.79 -2.57
CA LEU A 178 -4.07 -0.75 -3.05
C LEU A 178 -4.53 0.67 -2.74
N ASP A 179 -5.83 0.93 -2.68
CA ASP A 179 -6.36 2.26 -2.32
C ASP A 179 -5.90 2.67 -0.91
N THR A 180 -6.12 1.81 0.07
CA THR A 180 -5.72 2.07 1.47
C THR A 180 -4.20 2.21 1.60
N VAL A 181 -3.43 1.35 0.92
CA VAL A 181 -1.96 1.43 0.93
C VAL A 181 -1.48 2.74 0.31
N CYS A 182 -2.05 3.15 -0.82
CA CYS A 182 -1.66 4.40 -1.48
C CYS A 182 -2.05 5.65 -0.66
N ILE A 183 -3.14 5.61 0.13
CA ILE A 183 -3.59 6.72 1.00
C ILE A 183 -2.75 6.81 2.29
N THR A 184 -2.04 5.77 2.69
CA THR A 184 -1.24 5.72 3.93
C THR A 184 -0.35 6.97 4.17
N PRO A 185 0.39 7.51 3.19
CA PRO A 185 1.17 8.74 3.39
C PRO A 185 0.30 9.95 3.77
N LEU A 186 -0.95 10.01 3.29
CA LEU A 186 -1.88 11.08 3.64
C LEU A 186 -2.44 10.91 5.06
N VAL A 187 -2.71 9.67 5.49
CA VAL A 187 -3.06 9.36 6.89
C VAL A 187 -1.93 9.79 7.82
N ALA A 188 -0.70 9.42 7.51
CA ALA A 188 0.48 9.81 8.27
C ALA A 188 0.65 11.34 8.31
N LEU A 189 0.45 12.04 7.19
CA LEU A 189 0.50 13.50 7.14
C LEU A 189 -0.60 14.14 7.99
N GLY A 190 -1.82 13.60 7.89
CA GLY A 190 -2.96 14.03 8.71
C GLY A 190 -2.68 13.88 10.20
N THR A 191 -2.11 12.74 10.58
CA THR A 191 -1.69 12.43 11.96
C THR A 191 -0.64 13.44 12.47
N VAL A 192 0.43 13.69 11.70
CA VAL A 192 1.45 14.68 12.08
C VAL A 192 0.84 16.08 12.22
N LYS A 193 0.00 16.52 11.29
CA LYS A 193 -0.66 17.85 11.37
C LYS A 193 -1.62 17.95 12.55
N LEU A 194 -2.29 16.86 12.90
CA LEU A 194 -3.14 16.81 14.09
C LEU A 194 -2.33 17.04 15.37
N PHE A 195 -1.18 16.40 15.51
CA PHE A 195 -0.33 16.51 16.70
C PHE A 195 0.40 17.86 16.79
N THR A 196 0.93 18.34 15.65
CA THR A 196 1.76 19.56 15.62
C THR A 196 0.98 20.84 15.51
N GLU A 197 -0.08 20.85 14.69
CA GLU A 197 -0.83 22.05 14.31
C GLU A 197 -2.29 22.02 14.81
N GLY A 198 -2.78 20.90 15.32
CA GLY A 198 -4.19 20.69 15.68
C GLY A 198 -5.15 20.63 14.49
N LYS A 199 -4.63 20.50 13.27
CA LYS A 199 -5.42 20.43 12.03
C LYS A 199 -5.94 19.02 11.81
N PHE A 200 -7.24 18.84 11.84
CA PHE A 200 -7.91 17.54 11.86
C PHE A 200 -8.49 17.10 10.51
N ARG A 201 -8.78 18.02 9.58
CA ARG A 201 -9.53 17.70 8.34
C ARG A 201 -8.87 16.61 7.50
N LEU A 202 -7.56 16.74 7.23
CA LEU A 202 -6.84 15.75 6.44
C LEU A 202 -6.83 14.39 7.14
N TYR A 203 -6.65 14.38 8.47
CA TYR A 203 -6.67 13.16 9.26
C TYR A 203 -8.01 12.42 9.15
N ILE A 204 -9.12 13.13 9.39
CA ILE A 204 -10.47 12.54 9.31
C ILE A 204 -10.73 11.99 7.91
N VAL A 205 -10.50 12.80 6.87
CA VAL A 205 -10.80 12.40 5.49
C VAL A 205 -9.95 11.23 5.03
N SER A 206 -8.63 11.27 5.27
CA SER A 206 -7.74 10.19 4.83
C SER A 206 -7.96 8.90 5.61
N LEU A 207 -8.24 8.96 6.92
CA LEU A 207 -8.56 7.78 7.72
C LEU A 207 -9.93 7.18 7.32
N ALA A 208 -10.94 8.02 7.13
CA ALA A 208 -12.26 7.58 6.67
C ALA A 208 -12.16 6.92 5.28
N LEU A 209 -11.41 7.52 4.34
CA LEU A 209 -11.19 6.91 3.02
C LEU A 209 -10.45 5.57 3.12
N SER A 210 -9.44 5.46 4.01
CA SER A 210 -8.74 4.19 4.24
C SER A 210 -9.68 3.08 4.74
N LEU A 211 -10.59 3.42 5.66
CA LEU A 211 -11.57 2.47 6.19
C LEU A 211 -12.67 2.14 5.16
N LEU A 212 -13.07 3.13 4.36
CA LEU A 212 -14.11 2.97 3.34
C LEU A 212 -13.63 2.08 2.19
N THR A 213 -12.42 2.31 1.69
CA THR A 213 -11.90 1.59 0.52
C THR A 213 -11.56 0.13 0.81
N ASN A 214 -11.09 -0.17 2.01
CA ASN A 214 -10.95 -1.53 2.54
C ASN A 214 -10.77 -1.47 4.06
N TYR A 215 -11.78 -1.85 4.82
CA TYR A 215 -11.74 -1.79 6.29
C TYR A 215 -10.66 -2.68 6.91
N TYR A 216 -10.35 -3.80 6.26
CA TYR A 216 -9.35 -4.75 6.75
C TYR A 216 -7.92 -4.16 6.69
N ILE A 217 -7.51 -3.61 5.56
CA ILE A 217 -6.22 -2.89 5.46
C ILE A 217 -6.29 -1.56 6.24
N GLY A 218 -7.48 -0.94 6.32
CA GLY A 218 -7.74 0.24 7.15
C GLY A 218 -7.47 0.01 8.64
N LEU A 219 -7.68 -1.21 9.16
CA LEU A 219 -7.28 -1.59 10.51
C LEU A 219 -5.76 -1.42 10.72
N PHE A 220 -4.93 -1.79 9.75
CA PHE A 220 -3.47 -1.61 9.84
C PHE A 220 -3.10 -0.12 9.89
N ALA A 221 -3.83 0.73 9.15
CA ALA A 221 -3.67 2.19 9.25
C ALA A 221 -4.05 2.70 10.65
N CYS A 222 -5.11 2.18 11.28
CA CYS A 222 -5.48 2.52 12.66
C CYS A 222 -4.41 2.11 13.68
N ILE A 223 -3.89 0.89 13.56
CA ILE A 223 -2.78 0.41 14.42
C ILE A 223 -1.54 1.29 14.20
N PHE A 224 -1.23 1.63 12.96
CA PHE A 224 -0.11 2.50 12.64
C PHE A 224 -0.28 3.94 13.19
N VAL A 225 -1.49 4.49 13.19
CA VAL A 225 -1.80 5.77 13.86
C VAL A 225 -1.52 5.68 15.35
N LEU A 226 -1.91 4.59 16.02
CA LEU A 226 -1.63 4.36 17.44
C LEU A 226 -0.12 4.29 17.70
N LEU A 227 0.62 3.51 16.91
CA LEU A 227 2.08 3.42 17.01
C LEU A 227 2.75 4.77 16.77
N SER A 228 2.30 5.52 15.76
CA SER A 228 2.79 6.86 15.45
C SER A 228 2.48 7.86 16.57
N PHE A 229 1.31 7.73 17.22
CA PHE A 229 0.95 8.53 18.40
C PHE A 229 1.93 8.28 19.55
N ILE A 230 2.23 7.03 19.85
CA ILE A 230 3.19 6.64 20.90
C ILE A 230 4.58 7.20 20.56
N ALA A 231 5.06 6.94 19.34
CA ALA A 231 6.37 7.37 18.85
C ALA A 231 6.52 8.90 18.93
N TYR A 232 5.53 9.65 18.41
CA TYR A 232 5.55 11.11 18.44
C TYR A 232 5.61 11.67 19.85
N ASN A 233 4.76 11.19 20.76
CA ASN A 233 4.73 11.73 22.13
C ASN A 233 5.97 11.31 22.95
N ILE A 234 6.61 10.21 22.64
CA ILE A 234 7.92 9.88 23.22
C ILE A 234 8.98 10.86 22.72
N VAL A 235 9.10 11.05 21.39
CA VAL A 235 10.14 11.93 20.81
C VAL A 235 9.92 13.39 21.19
N LYS A 236 8.68 13.87 21.12
CA LYS A 236 8.26 15.26 21.33
C LYS A 236 7.45 15.42 22.62
N TRP A 237 7.99 14.94 23.74
CA TRP A 237 7.33 15.12 25.02
C TRP A 237 7.26 16.61 25.40
N ASP A 238 6.05 17.13 25.49
CA ASP A 238 5.76 18.54 25.79
C ASP A 238 4.77 18.67 26.98
N GLY A 239 4.92 17.75 27.93
CA GLY A 239 4.17 17.69 29.18
C GLY A 239 2.81 17.01 29.07
N ILE A 240 2.26 16.68 30.27
CA ILE A 240 1.03 15.89 30.41
C ILE A 240 -0.21 16.54 29.78
N LYS A 241 -0.30 17.89 29.81
CA LYS A 241 -1.44 18.61 29.20
C LYS A 241 -1.46 18.42 27.68
N LYS A 242 -0.30 18.52 27.02
CA LYS A 242 -0.18 18.31 25.57
C LYS A 242 -0.45 16.87 25.20
N PHE A 243 0.07 15.93 25.98
CA PHE A 243 -0.19 14.50 25.82
C PHE A 243 -1.69 14.17 25.90
N ALA A 244 -2.37 14.64 26.96
CA ALA A 244 -3.82 14.45 27.12
C ALA A 244 -4.62 15.10 25.97
N THR A 245 -4.20 16.30 25.52
CA THR A 245 -4.82 16.97 24.36
C THR A 245 -4.66 16.13 23.09
N ASN A 246 -3.48 15.53 22.87
CA ASN A 246 -3.24 14.68 21.70
C ASN A 246 -4.07 13.37 21.78
N ILE A 247 -4.20 12.74 22.96
CA ILE A 247 -5.09 11.59 23.16
C ILE A 247 -6.52 11.94 22.78
N LEU A 248 -7.05 13.02 23.38
CA LEU A 248 -8.43 13.45 23.17
C LEU A 248 -8.70 13.77 21.70
N ARG A 249 -7.80 14.52 21.05
CA ARG A 249 -7.92 14.85 19.62
C ARG A 249 -7.88 13.59 18.76
N THR A 250 -6.91 12.71 18.97
CA THR A 250 -6.80 11.46 18.21
C THR A 250 -8.06 10.62 18.40
N GLY A 251 -8.52 10.42 19.64
CA GLY A 251 -9.72 9.66 19.94
C GLY A 251 -10.96 10.24 19.26
N ILE A 252 -11.25 11.53 19.48
CA ILE A 252 -12.45 12.18 18.91
C ILE A 252 -12.42 12.13 17.36
N TYR A 253 -11.30 12.50 16.74
CA TYR A 253 -11.26 12.57 15.28
C TYR A 253 -11.18 11.20 14.62
N SER A 254 -10.65 10.17 15.32
CA SER A 254 -10.77 8.76 14.86
C SER A 254 -12.22 8.28 14.94
N LEU A 255 -12.93 8.59 16.04
CA LEU A 255 -14.36 8.25 16.14
C LEU A 255 -15.21 8.95 15.09
N ILE A 256 -14.88 10.21 14.74
CA ILE A 256 -15.57 10.90 13.63
C ILE A 256 -15.27 10.21 12.29
N ALA A 257 -14.02 9.81 12.03
CA ALA A 257 -13.67 9.09 10.80
C ALA A 257 -14.40 7.74 10.70
N ILE A 258 -14.43 6.97 11.80
CA ILE A 258 -15.18 5.71 11.89
C ILE A 258 -16.69 5.96 11.73
N GLY A 259 -17.23 7.00 12.38
CA GLY A 259 -18.64 7.38 12.27
C GLY A 259 -19.07 7.73 10.85
N LEU A 260 -18.20 8.43 10.10
CA LEU A 260 -18.45 8.73 8.68
C LEU A 260 -18.50 7.49 7.77
N THR A 261 -17.88 6.39 8.20
CA THR A 261 -17.85 5.13 7.46
C THR A 261 -18.74 4.05 8.09
N ALA A 262 -19.42 4.36 9.19
CA ALA A 262 -20.20 3.38 9.96
C ALA A 262 -21.31 2.71 9.14
N PHE A 263 -21.88 3.41 8.15
CA PHE A 263 -22.90 2.86 7.26
C PHE A 263 -22.41 1.69 6.40
N PHE A 264 -21.08 1.58 6.17
CA PHE A 264 -20.43 0.42 5.57
C PHE A 264 -19.86 -0.54 6.60
N LEU A 265 -19.20 0.00 7.64
CA LEU A 265 -18.51 -0.83 8.64
C LEU A 265 -19.47 -1.69 9.45
N LEU A 266 -20.68 -1.20 9.78
CA LEU A 266 -21.63 -1.96 10.56
C LEU A 266 -22.20 -3.16 9.79
N PRO A 267 -22.70 -3.03 8.54
CA PRO A 267 -23.11 -4.18 7.75
C PRO A 267 -21.98 -5.18 7.50
N ALA A 268 -20.75 -4.70 7.25
CA ALA A 268 -19.58 -5.57 7.11
C ALA A 268 -19.29 -6.34 8.41
N PHE A 269 -19.35 -5.68 9.56
CA PHE A 269 -19.14 -6.31 10.88
C PHE A 269 -20.18 -7.40 11.15
N PHE A 270 -21.47 -7.12 10.93
CA PHE A 270 -22.52 -8.12 11.10
C PHE A 270 -22.41 -9.26 10.07
N GLY A 271 -22.01 -8.95 8.83
CA GLY A 271 -21.73 -9.98 7.82
C GLY A 271 -20.59 -10.91 8.23
N LEU A 272 -19.50 -10.36 8.76
CA LEU A 272 -18.34 -11.13 9.20
C LEU A 272 -18.64 -12.10 10.36
N GLN A 273 -19.62 -11.81 11.21
CA GLN A 273 -20.00 -12.70 12.33
C GLN A 273 -20.53 -14.05 11.84
N ASN A 274 -21.04 -14.10 10.61
CA ASN A 274 -21.57 -15.32 9.98
C ASN A 274 -20.56 -15.99 9.04
N THR A 275 -19.30 -15.61 9.08
CA THR A 275 -18.22 -16.18 8.25
C THR A 275 -17.30 -17.08 9.07
N ASN A 276 -16.50 -17.92 8.41
CA ASN A 276 -15.49 -18.76 9.05
C ASN A 276 -14.47 -17.97 9.89
N ALA A 277 -14.24 -16.69 9.60
CA ALA A 277 -13.30 -15.85 10.35
C ALA A 277 -13.74 -15.59 11.79
N SER A 278 -15.04 -15.67 12.11
CA SER A 278 -15.60 -15.42 13.46
C SER A 278 -15.21 -16.49 14.48
N GLY A 279 -14.84 -17.70 14.05
CA GLY A 279 -14.44 -18.82 14.91
C GLY A 279 -12.98 -18.82 15.36
N ALA A 280 -12.17 -17.83 14.96
CA ALA A 280 -10.75 -17.80 15.27
C ALA A 280 -10.50 -17.53 16.77
N THR A 281 -9.65 -18.34 17.42
CA THR A 281 -9.29 -18.19 18.83
C THR A 281 -7.87 -17.67 18.98
N PHE A 282 -7.62 -16.87 20.04
CA PHE A 282 -6.29 -16.35 20.34
C PHE A 282 -5.28 -17.48 20.57
N PRO A 283 -4.12 -17.48 19.89
CA PRO A 283 -3.10 -18.52 20.08
C PRO A 283 -2.46 -18.40 21.46
N THR A 284 -2.71 -19.39 22.32
CA THR A 284 -2.21 -19.42 23.70
C THR A 284 -0.76 -19.91 23.80
N THR A 285 -0.31 -20.71 22.84
CA THR A 285 1.07 -21.20 22.74
C THR A 285 1.94 -20.28 21.92
N PHE A 286 3.13 -19.95 22.43
CA PHE A 286 4.11 -19.18 21.67
C PHE A 286 4.53 -19.96 20.42
N ALA A 287 4.51 -19.28 19.28
CA ALA A 287 4.96 -19.84 18.02
C ALA A 287 5.64 -18.78 17.14
N ILE A 288 6.58 -19.20 16.32
CA ILE A 288 7.33 -18.41 15.36
C ILE A 288 6.82 -18.73 13.95
N ASN A 289 6.44 -17.71 13.20
CA ASN A 289 5.84 -17.89 11.86
C ASN A 289 6.88 -18.28 10.79
N ILE A 290 8.10 -17.76 10.87
CA ILE A 290 9.10 -17.83 9.78
C ILE A 290 10.24 -18.82 10.11
N GLY A 291 10.50 -19.08 11.39
CA GLY A 291 11.58 -19.96 11.85
C GLY A 291 11.25 -21.45 11.70
N SER A 292 12.27 -22.28 11.58
CA SER A 292 12.14 -23.75 11.56
C SER A 292 11.89 -24.35 12.95
N THR A 293 12.24 -23.61 14.02
CA THR A 293 12.08 -24.01 15.43
C THR A 293 11.46 -22.89 16.25
N ASN A 294 10.82 -23.22 17.38
CA ASN A 294 10.18 -22.25 18.29
C ASN A 294 11.12 -21.79 19.43
N ASP A 295 12.39 -21.55 19.11
CA ASP A 295 13.43 -21.14 20.04
C ASP A 295 14.25 -19.93 19.49
N LEU A 296 15.32 -19.58 20.17
CA LEU A 296 16.20 -18.48 19.77
C LEU A 296 16.78 -18.70 18.36
N MET A 297 17.09 -19.94 17.98
CA MET A 297 17.62 -20.24 16.64
C MET A 297 16.59 -19.98 15.57
N GLY A 298 15.32 -20.33 15.81
CA GLY A 298 14.21 -19.99 14.91
C GLY A 298 14.00 -18.47 14.77
N VAL A 299 14.13 -17.71 15.86
CA VAL A 299 14.07 -16.24 15.81
C VAL A 299 15.23 -15.67 14.97
N LEU A 300 16.45 -16.15 15.14
CA LEU A 300 17.63 -15.70 14.37
C LEU A 300 17.49 -16.05 12.88
N GLU A 301 16.97 -17.24 12.58
CA GLU A 301 16.65 -17.65 11.21
C GLU A 301 15.58 -16.72 10.59
N ALA A 302 14.52 -16.42 11.33
CA ALA A 302 13.46 -15.52 10.89
C ALA A 302 14.00 -14.11 10.60
N ILE A 303 14.81 -13.55 11.49
CA ILE A 303 15.48 -12.25 11.30
C ILE A 303 16.32 -12.28 10.02
N ARG A 304 17.16 -13.32 9.83
CA ARG A 304 17.99 -13.49 8.64
C ARG A 304 17.14 -13.48 7.36
N LYS A 305 16.07 -14.28 7.33
CA LYS A 305 15.15 -14.37 6.20
C LYS A 305 14.44 -13.04 5.92
N ILE A 306 13.95 -12.35 6.95
CA ILE A 306 13.28 -11.05 6.78
C ILE A 306 14.29 -10.00 6.27
N LEU A 307 15.51 -9.95 6.83
CA LEU A 307 16.53 -9.00 6.37
C LEU A 307 16.91 -9.26 4.91
N SER A 308 16.93 -10.50 4.44
CA SER A 308 17.18 -10.80 3.03
C SER A 308 16.10 -10.23 2.08
N ASN A 309 14.89 -9.95 2.58
CA ASN A 309 13.81 -9.35 1.79
C ASN A 309 13.92 -7.83 1.60
N PHE A 310 14.97 -7.18 2.12
CA PHE A 310 15.35 -5.82 1.72
C PHE A 310 16.14 -5.78 0.40
N ILE A 311 16.47 -6.93 -0.20
CA ILE A 311 17.15 -7.04 -1.50
C ILE A 311 16.21 -6.57 -2.60
N THR A 312 16.65 -5.57 -3.38
CA THR A 312 15.77 -4.78 -4.25
C THR A 312 15.25 -5.54 -5.47
N PHE A 313 16.05 -6.42 -6.06
CA PHE A 313 15.67 -7.16 -7.27
C PHE A 313 15.13 -8.57 -6.98
N ALA A 314 14.85 -8.86 -5.71
CA ALA A 314 14.21 -10.11 -5.33
C ALA A 314 12.78 -10.18 -5.90
N ALA A 315 12.39 -11.36 -6.37
CA ALA A 315 11.01 -11.61 -6.75
C ALA A 315 10.11 -11.45 -5.51
N PRO A 316 9.05 -10.64 -5.57
CA PRO A 316 8.15 -10.49 -4.45
C PRO A 316 7.29 -11.74 -4.25
N ALA A 317 6.87 -12.01 -3.03
CA ALA A 317 5.85 -13.01 -2.75
C ALA A 317 4.50 -12.58 -3.32
N ILE A 318 3.76 -13.53 -3.91
CA ILE A 318 2.50 -13.27 -4.65
C ILE A 318 1.29 -13.85 -3.90
N LYS A 319 1.31 -15.15 -3.59
CA LYS A 319 0.15 -15.90 -3.05
C LYS A 319 0.50 -16.99 -2.05
N GLU A 320 1.77 -17.15 -1.74
CA GLU A 320 2.26 -18.27 -0.91
C GLU A 320 1.78 -18.11 0.55
N ALA A 321 1.43 -19.23 1.18
CA ALA A 321 1.00 -19.26 2.57
C ALA A 321 2.16 -19.07 3.56
N ASP A 322 3.36 -19.48 3.18
CA ASP A 322 4.62 -19.38 3.93
C ASP A 322 5.53 -18.25 3.42
N ALA A 323 4.93 -17.27 2.72
CA ALA A 323 5.63 -16.12 2.16
C ALA A 323 6.43 -15.34 3.20
N LEU A 324 7.51 -14.71 2.74
CA LEU A 324 8.21 -13.69 3.52
C LEU A 324 7.59 -12.30 3.26
N PRO A 325 7.72 -11.35 4.19
CA PRO A 325 7.12 -10.02 4.03
C PRO A 325 7.75 -9.25 2.87
N ASN A 326 6.91 -8.68 2.00
CA ASN A 326 7.32 -7.80 0.89
C ASN A 326 7.70 -6.41 1.40
N ILE A 327 8.99 -6.15 1.66
CA ILE A 327 9.48 -4.93 2.34
C ILE A 327 10.53 -4.13 1.57
N ALA A 328 11.12 -4.65 0.49
CA ALA A 328 12.10 -3.90 -0.29
C ALA A 328 11.49 -2.61 -0.86
N CYS A 329 12.22 -1.50 -0.76
CA CYS A 329 11.79 -0.17 -1.25
C CYS A 329 12.95 0.63 -1.85
N GLY A 330 13.84 -0.06 -2.57
CA GLY A 330 15.00 0.50 -3.24
C GLY A 330 16.29 0.45 -2.41
N THR A 331 17.40 0.16 -3.08
CA THR A 331 18.74 0.05 -2.46
C THR A 331 19.16 1.37 -1.80
N LEU A 332 18.78 2.51 -2.40
CA LEU A 332 19.06 3.82 -1.82
C LEU A 332 18.37 3.99 -0.45
N SER A 333 17.12 3.55 -0.33
CA SER A 333 16.37 3.63 0.93
C SER A 333 17.01 2.75 2.01
N LEU A 334 17.51 1.58 1.65
CA LEU A 334 18.23 0.71 2.57
C LEU A 334 19.54 1.36 3.07
N VAL A 335 20.40 1.84 2.17
CA VAL A 335 21.67 2.51 2.53
C VAL A 335 21.42 3.73 3.41
N LEU A 336 20.49 4.60 3.02
CA LEU A 336 20.20 5.82 3.78
C LEU A 336 19.46 5.54 5.10
N GLY A 337 18.69 4.47 5.17
CA GLY A 337 18.07 4.00 6.41
C GLY A 337 19.12 3.66 7.48
N ILE A 338 20.27 3.10 7.08
CA ILE A 338 21.38 2.87 7.99
C ILE A 338 22.09 4.18 8.36
N LEU A 339 22.26 5.10 7.39
CA LEU A 339 22.79 6.42 7.68
C LEU A 339 21.94 7.21 8.68
N PHE A 340 20.63 6.94 8.74
CA PHE A 340 19.75 7.52 9.77
C PHE A 340 20.27 7.18 11.18
N PHE A 341 20.64 5.93 11.43
CA PHE A 341 21.12 5.49 12.75
C PHE A 341 22.53 5.99 13.07
N THR A 342 23.40 6.18 12.07
CA THR A 342 24.78 6.65 12.31
C THR A 342 24.87 8.18 12.41
N SER A 343 23.92 8.93 11.82
CA SER A 343 23.94 10.40 11.77
C SER A 343 24.01 11.05 13.15
N LYS A 344 25.02 11.89 13.40
CA LYS A 344 25.18 12.65 14.65
C LYS A 344 24.16 13.78 14.83
N LYS A 345 23.45 14.17 13.77
CA LYS A 345 22.42 15.23 13.79
C LYS A 345 21.02 14.74 14.15
N ILE A 346 20.83 13.42 14.16
CA ILE A 346 19.58 12.80 14.60
C ILE A 346 19.73 12.45 16.07
N SER A 347 18.78 12.85 16.90
CA SER A 347 18.83 12.59 18.33
C SER A 347 18.79 11.09 18.63
N LEU A 348 19.49 10.66 19.68
CA LEU A 348 19.46 9.26 20.12
C LEU A 348 18.03 8.79 20.40
N LYS A 349 17.21 9.68 20.96
CA LYS A 349 15.81 9.42 21.27
C LYS A 349 14.98 9.14 19.99
N GLU A 350 15.16 9.93 18.92
CA GLU A 350 14.54 9.71 17.61
C GLU A 350 14.98 8.35 17.01
N LYS A 351 16.27 8.05 17.03
CA LYS A 351 16.82 6.78 16.54
C LYS A 351 16.25 5.56 17.27
N ILE A 352 16.19 5.62 18.61
CA ILE A 352 15.64 4.53 19.42
C ILE A 352 14.16 4.33 19.11
N VAL A 353 13.37 5.39 19.05
CA VAL A 353 11.93 5.31 18.82
C VAL A 353 11.61 4.77 17.43
N ASP A 354 12.27 5.30 16.39
CA ASP A 354 12.04 4.83 15.01
C ASP A 354 12.60 3.41 14.81
N GLY A 355 13.72 3.09 15.46
CA GLY A 355 14.27 1.73 15.49
C GLY A 355 13.34 0.73 16.19
N CYS A 356 12.75 1.11 17.32
CA CYS A 356 11.74 0.31 18.02
C CYS A 356 10.46 0.14 17.18
N LEU A 357 10.06 1.17 16.44
CA LEU A 357 8.89 1.09 15.55
C LEU A 357 9.09 0.08 14.42
N ILE A 358 10.20 0.15 13.69
CA ILE A 358 10.55 -0.85 12.66
C ILE A 358 10.76 -2.22 13.31
N GLY A 359 11.51 -2.29 14.40
CA GLY A 359 11.78 -3.54 15.11
C GLY A 359 10.51 -4.22 15.58
N PHE A 360 9.53 -3.48 16.11
CA PHE A 360 8.23 -4.00 16.50
C PHE A 360 7.47 -4.59 15.29
N MET A 361 7.46 -3.90 14.16
CA MET A 361 6.80 -4.42 12.94
C MET A 361 7.51 -5.68 12.40
N ILE A 362 8.84 -5.73 12.43
CA ILE A 362 9.60 -6.93 12.05
C ILE A 362 9.32 -8.09 13.02
N ILE A 363 9.33 -7.84 14.33
CA ILE A 363 9.00 -8.84 15.35
C ILE A 363 7.54 -9.32 15.19
N SER A 364 6.64 -8.44 14.75
CA SER A 364 5.25 -8.81 14.46
C SER A 364 5.10 -9.77 13.28
N CYS A 365 6.05 -9.78 12.33
CA CYS A 365 6.12 -10.82 11.31
C CYS A 365 6.62 -12.17 11.86
N ILE A 366 7.42 -12.14 12.94
CA ILE A 366 8.04 -13.34 13.52
C ILE A 366 7.09 -14.02 14.51
N ILE A 367 6.48 -13.25 15.40
CA ILE A 367 5.68 -13.77 16.52
C ILE A 367 4.22 -13.92 16.09
N ARG A 368 3.71 -15.16 16.16
CA ARG A 368 2.37 -15.54 15.73
C ARG A 368 1.25 -14.75 16.44
N GLN A 369 1.40 -14.45 17.73
CA GLN A 369 0.43 -13.68 18.49
C GLN A 369 0.31 -12.22 18.01
N LEU A 370 1.43 -11.60 17.64
CA LEU A 370 1.44 -10.24 17.12
C LEU A 370 0.86 -10.18 15.69
N ASP A 371 1.21 -11.15 14.85
CA ASP A 371 0.63 -11.30 13.52
C ASP A 371 -0.90 -11.45 13.56
N TYR A 372 -1.41 -12.29 14.49
CA TYR A 372 -2.83 -12.45 14.77
C TYR A 372 -3.53 -11.14 15.15
N ILE A 373 -2.90 -10.31 16.00
CA ILE A 373 -3.44 -8.99 16.36
C ILE A 373 -3.49 -8.06 15.18
N TRP A 374 -2.41 -8.00 14.38
CA TRP A 374 -2.39 -7.18 13.17
C TRP A 374 -3.53 -7.55 12.21
N HIS A 375 -3.80 -8.82 12.03
CA HIS A 375 -4.82 -9.32 11.12
C HIS A 375 -6.26 -9.30 11.68
N GLY A 376 -6.53 -8.52 12.75
CA GLY A 376 -7.88 -8.35 13.28
C GLY A 376 -8.38 -9.56 14.03
N PHE A 377 -7.49 -10.21 14.78
CA PHE A 377 -7.76 -11.37 15.61
C PHE A 377 -8.16 -12.63 14.83
N HIS A 378 -7.55 -12.84 13.66
CA HIS A 378 -7.63 -14.09 12.91
C HIS A 378 -6.30 -14.41 12.22
N PHE A 379 -6.14 -15.63 11.71
CA PHE A 379 -5.02 -16.00 10.86
C PHE A 379 -5.40 -15.90 9.38
N THR A 380 -4.45 -15.44 8.57
CA THR A 380 -4.59 -15.48 7.12
C THR A 380 -4.34 -16.88 6.61
N ASN A 381 -5.18 -17.37 5.71
CA ASN A 381 -4.94 -18.68 5.06
C ASN A 381 -3.74 -18.61 4.10
N MET A 382 -3.59 -17.49 3.42
CA MET A 382 -2.53 -17.20 2.45
C MET A 382 -2.12 -15.73 2.58
N ILE A 383 -0.98 -15.37 1.98
CA ILE A 383 -0.52 -13.97 1.93
C ILE A 383 -0.38 -13.38 3.33
N PRO A 384 0.57 -13.88 4.14
CA PRO A 384 0.83 -13.36 5.48
C PRO A 384 1.44 -11.95 5.44
N TYR A 385 1.50 -11.28 6.60
CA TYR A 385 2.20 -10.00 6.79
C TYR A 385 1.68 -8.87 5.90
N ARG A 386 0.38 -8.79 5.70
CA ARG A 386 -0.29 -7.78 4.85
C ARG A 386 -0.05 -6.33 5.29
N PHE A 387 0.46 -6.12 6.51
CA PHE A 387 0.89 -4.82 7.04
C PHE A 387 2.33 -4.42 6.66
N SER A 388 3.09 -5.27 5.95
CA SER A 388 4.53 -5.07 5.67
C SER A 388 4.85 -3.81 4.86
N TYR A 389 3.89 -3.25 4.10
CA TYR A 389 4.06 -1.96 3.42
C TYR A 389 4.36 -0.80 4.38
N LEU A 390 3.96 -0.91 5.65
CA LEU A 390 4.27 0.08 6.68
C LEU A 390 5.76 0.09 7.04
N ILE A 391 6.44 -1.06 6.96
CA ILE A 391 7.90 -1.16 7.14
C ILE A 391 8.60 -0.38 6.01
N SER A 392 8.19 -0.60 4.76
CA SER A 392 8.70 0.15 3.60
C SER A 392 8.43 1.65 3.75
N PHE A 393 7.22 2.05 4.17
CA PHE A 393 6.87 3.45 4.40
C PHE A 393 7.81 4.12 5.42
N VAL A 394 7.98 3.52 6.61
CA VAL A 394 8.83 4.07 7.66
C VAL A 394 10.30 4.12 7.22
N LEU A 395 10.80 3.08 6.54
CA LEU A 395 12.17 3.05 6.03
C LEU A 395 12.42 4.18 5.02
N VAL A 396 11.48 4.43 4.10
CA VAL A 396 11.60 5.54 3.13
C VAL A 396 11.60 6.91 3.84
N VAL A 397 10.80 7.08 4.89
CA VAL A 397 10.80 8.33 5.71
C VAL A 397 12.14 8.52 6.42
N MET A 398 12.67 7.48 7.03
CA MET A 398 13.99 7.52 7.69
C MET A 398 15.10 7.80 6.68
N ALA A 399 15.06 7.16 5.52
CA ALA A 399 16.01 7.38 4.43
C ALA A 399 15.97 8.83 3.93
N PHE A 400 14.77 9.41 3.74
CA PHE A 400 14.63 10.82 3.37
C PHE A 400 15.18 11.75 4.47
N ARG A 401 14.93 11.44 5.74
CA ARG A 401 15.47 12.18 6.89
C ARG A 401 17.00 12.18 6.87
N ALA A 402 17.64 11.03 6.63
CA ALA A 402 19.08 10.91 6.49
C ALA A 402 19.59 11.69 5.27
N PHE A 403 18.92 11.59 4.12
CA PHE A 403 19.24 12.34 2.90
C PHE A 403 19.26 13.86 3.14
N MET A 404 18.32 14.38 3.91
CA MET A 404 18.28 15.81 4.27
C MET A 404 19.52 16.25 5.09
N LEU A 405 20.17 15.32 5.76
CA LEU A 405 21.30 15.56 6.66
C LEU A 405 22.65 15.04 6.14
N LEU A 406 22.74 14.64 4.87
CA LEU A 406 23.94 14.07 4.25
C LEU A 406 25.20 14.94 4.44
N GLU A 407 25.05 16.27 4.49
CA GLU A 407 26.18 17.20 4.73
C GLU A 407 26.90 16.96 6.06
N SER A 408 26.23 16.32 7.01
CA SER A 408 26.80 15.97 8.32
C SER A 408 27.35 14.54 8.41
N SER A 409 27.21 13.74 7.36
CA SER A 409 27.69 12.36 7.33
C SER A 409 29.20 12.30 7.15
N SER A 410 29.83 11.35 7.82
CA SER A 410 31.27 11.06 7.72
C SER A 410 31.52 9.84 6.81
N CYS A 411 32.78 9.64 6.42
CA CYS A 411 33.18 8.43 5.70
C CYS A 411 32.86 7.15 6.49
N TRP A 412 32.97 7.19 7.81
CA TRP A 412 32.64 6.05 8.67
C TRP A 412 31.17 5.67 8.63
N ASP A 413 30.27 6.66 8.56
CA ASP A 413 28.85 6.42 8.43
C ASP A 413 28.54 5.65 7.13
N VAL A 414 29.21 6.02 6.03
CA VAL A 414 29.08 5.34 4.74
C VAL A 414 29.65 3.93 4.77
N ILE A 415 30.81 3.73 5.42
CA ILE A 415 31.42 2.40 5.59
C ILE A 415 30.49 1.49 6.39
N LEU A 416 29.91 1.97 7.49
CA LEU A 416 28.98 1.19 8.31
C LEU A 416 27.72 0.82 7.51
N ALA A 417 27.19 1.73 6.68
CA ALA A 417 26.08 1.42 5.80
C ALA A 417 26.45 0.35 4.77
N ALA A 418 27.63 0.45 4.16
CA ALA A 418 28.12 -0.55 3.20
C ALA A 418 28.27 -1.94 3.85
N LEU A 419 28.83 -2.00 5.07
CA LEU A 419 28.99 -3.26 5.82
C LEU A 419 27.63 -3.89 6.15
N PHE A 420 26.65 -3.07 6.55
CA PHE A 420 25.31 -3.58 6.83
C PHE A 420 24.62 -4.12 5.57
N VAL A 421 24.73 -3.41 4.44
CA VAL A 421 24.17 -3.90 3.16
C VAL A 421 24.87 -5.18 2.72
N ALA A 422 26.21 -5.27 2.90
CA ALA A 422 26.94 -6.52 2.65
C ALA A 422 26.42 -7.67 3.52
N LEU A 423 26.11 -7.41 4.80
CA LEU A 423 25.50 -8.40 5.69
C LEU A 423 24.11 -8.84 5.18
N VAL A 424 23.26 -7.90 4.74
CA VAL A 424 21.95 -8.22 4.15
C VAL A 424 22.12 -9.11 2.90
N ILE A 425 23.08 -8.82 2.05
CA ILE A 425 23.39 -9.64 0.86
C ILE A 425 23.87 -11.03 1.26
N ILE A 426 24.73 -11.15 2.27
CA ILE A 426 25.18 -12.45 2.81
C ILE A 426 23.99 -13.24 3.34
N PHE A 427 23.06 -12.60 4.05
CA PHE A 427 21.85 -13.24 4.55
C PHE A 427 20.91 -13.71 3.43
N GLY A 428 21.00 -13.08 2.26
CA GLY A 428 20.25 -13.46 1.06
C GLY A 428 20.81 -14.71 0.34
N ILE A 429 22.05 -15.11 0.61
CA ILE A 429 22.64 -16.30 -0.02
C ILE A 429 21.82 -17.53 0.36
N GLY A 430 21.37 -18.26 -0.67
CA GLY A 430 20.52 -19.44 -0.53
C GLY A 430 19.02 -19.17 -0.28
N THR A 431 18.61 -17.89 -0.20
CA THR A 431 17.20 -17.48 -0.07
C THR A 431 16.73 -16.60 -1.22
N GLN A 432 17.65 -15.88 -1.85
CA GLN A 432 17.33 -14.96 -2.95
C GLN A 432 18.13 -15.38 -4.21
N GLU A 433 17.58 -15.04 -5.37
CA GLU A 433 18.20 -15.32 -6.66
C GLU A 433 19.54 -14.58 -6.83
N THR A 434 20.52 -15.23 -7.46
CA THR A 434 21.87 -14.66 -7.64
C THR A 434 21.86 -13.31 -8.36
N TYR A 435 20.97 -13.12 -9.36
CA TYR A 435 20.88 -11.83 -10.07
C TYR A 435 20.40 -10.69 -9.15
N ALA A 436 19.52 -10.99 -8.19
CA ALA A 436 19.03 -10.02 -7.22
C ALA A 436 20.13 -9.59 -6.23
N LEU A 437 20.90 -10.58 -5.74
CA LEU A 437 22.07 -10.33 -4.87
C LEU A 437 23.11 -9.46 -5.57
N VAL A 438 23.52 -9.85 -6.78
CA VAL A 438 24.54 -9.13 -7.57
C VAL A 438 24.03 -7.74 -7.96
N GLY A 439 22.80 -7.62 -8.46
CA GLY A 439 22.22 -6.33 -8.82
C GLY A 439 22.17 -5.35 -7.65
N THR A 440 21.68 -5.81 -6.49
CA THR A 440 21.65 -5.00 -5.27
C THR A 440 23.06 -4.64 -4.80
N ALA A 441 24.02 -5.56 -4.86
CA ALA A 441 25.42 -5.30 -4.48
C ALA A 441 26.07 -4.23 -5.36
N VAL A 442 25.89 -4.30 -6.68
CA VAL A 442 26.43 -3.32 -7.63
C VAL A 442 25.84 -1.94 -7.38
N ILE A 443 24.51 -1.84 -7.27
CA ILE A 443 23.85 -0.56 -7.00
C ILE A 443 24.26 0.01 -5.64
N ALA A 444 24.32 -0.81 -4.60
CA ALA A 444 24.78 -0.39 -3.27
C ALA A 444 26.23 0.11 -3.29
N ALA A 445 27.11 -0.56 -4.01
CA ALA A 445 28.50 -0.14 -4.18
C ALA A 445 28.58 1.24 -4.87
N VAL A 446 27.81 1.45 -5.96
CA VAL A 446 27.75 2.76 -6.64
C VAL A 446 27.25 3.85 -5.69
N ILE A 447 26.14 3.60 -4.96
CA ILE A 447 25.59 4.55 -3.99
C ILE A 447 26.63 4.87 -2.89
N CYS A 448 27.26 3.86 -2.30
CA CYS A 448 28.26 4.05 -1.23
C CYS A 448 29.49 4.80 -1.73
N VAL A 449 30.01 4.51 -2.93
CA VAL A 449 31.12 5.25 -3.54
C VAL A 449 30.73 6.72 -3.76
N LEU A 450 29.56 7.00 -4.30
CA LEU A 450 29.08 8.38 -4.52
C LEU A 450 28.93 9.12 -3.18
N LEU A 451 28.35 8.49 -2.16
CA LEU A 451 28.24 9.06 -0.82
C LEU A 451 29.62 9.30 -0.19
N PHE A 452 30.57 8.38 -0.36
CA PHE A 452 31.95 8.56 0.12
C PHE A 452 32.63 9.76 -0.57
N LEU A 453 32.52 9.87 -1.89
CA LEU A 453 33.04 11.01 -2.66
C LEU A 453 32.37 12.33 -2.24
N TYR A 454 31.07 12.28 -1.93
CA TYR A 454 30.33 13.43 -1.42
C TYR A 454 30.85 13.88 -0.04
N THR A 455 31.11 12.94 0.89
CA THR A 455 31.68 13.29 2.21
C THR A 455 33.07 13.89 2.10
N LYS A 456 33.82 13.54 1.05
CA LYS A 456 35.15 14.15 0.70
C LYS A 456 35.01 15.46 -0.06
N ARG A 457 33.76 15.94 -0.34
CA ARG A 457 33.46 17.15 -1.11
C ARG A 457 33.96 17.13 -2.58
N ILE A 458 34.18 15.94 -3.14
CA ILE A 458 34.60 15.74 -4.53
C ILE A 458 33.38 15.87 -5.46
N VAL A 459 32.23 15.34 -5.03
CA VAL A 459 30.99 15.34 -5.81
C VAL A 459 29.97 16.29 -5.16
N PRO A 460 29.36 17.23 -5.92
CA PRO A 460 28.34 18.12 -5.38
C PRO A 460 26.96 17.42 -5.25
N LYS A 461 26.10 17.98 -4.40
CA LYS A 461 24.75 17.42 -4.12
C LYS A 461 23.88 17.26 -5.35
N GLN A 462 24.04 18.14 -6.35
CA GLN A 462 23.29 18.06 -7.62
C GLN A 462 23.60 16.77 -8.39
N VAL A 463 24.86 16.35 -8.42
CA VAL A 463 25.27 15.09 -9.05
C VAL A 463 24.67 13.90 -8.31
N LEU A 464 24.64 13.92 -6.96
CA LEU A 464 23.95 12.89 -6.20
C LEU A 464 22.46 12.79 -6.58
N LEU A 465 21.75 13.93 -6.67
CA LEU A 465 20.34 13.95 -7.03
C LEU A 465 20.11 13.36 -8.43
N ILE A 466 20.97 13.69 -9.39
CA ILE A 466 20.84 13.17 -10.76
C ILE A 466 21.09 11.65 -10.77
N VAL A 467 22.21 11.19 -10.18
CA VAL A 467 22.57 9.78 -10.22
C VAL A 467 21.60 8.93 -9.40
N PHE A 468 21.18 9.39 -8.22
CA PHE A 468 20.16 8.70 -7.43
C PHE A 468 18.82 8.67 -8.15
N GLY A 469 18.47 9.73 -8.90
CA GLY A 469 17.29 9.74 -9.75
C GLY A 469 17.35 8.67 -10.84
N VAL A 470 18.47 8.55 -11.55
CA VAL A 470 18.67 7.51 -12.57
C VAL A 470 18.60 6.11 -11.95
N ILE A 471 19.27 5.90 -10.82
CA ILE A 471 19.25 4.61 -10.10
C ILE A 471 17.81 4.23 -9.72
N ILE A 472 17.08 5.12 -9.05
CA ILE A 472 15.72 4.81 -8.57
C ILE A 472 14.74 4.62 -9.72
N ILE A 473 14.85 5.39 -10.81
CA ILE A 473 14.02 5.16 -12.01
C ILE A 473 14.33 3.77 -12.60
N GLY A 474 15.60 3.41 -12.70
CA GLY A 474 16.02 2.08 -13.16
C GLY A 474 15.55 0.95 -12.23
N GLU A 475 15.74 1.09 -10.91
CA GLU A 475 15.23 0.11 -9.92
C GLU A 475 13.71 -0.01 -9.98
N SER A 476 12.97 1.12 -10.11
CA SER A 476 11.51 1.12 -10.21
C SER A 476 11.03 0.42 -11.49
N ALA A 477 11.69 0.67 -12.62
CA ALA A 477 11.38 -0.02 -13.88
C ALA A 477 11.62 -1.54 -13.76
N ALA A 478 12.75 -1.94 -13.16
CA ALA A 478 13.07 -3.34 -12.90
C ALA A 478 12.08 -3.97 -11.92
N ALA A 479 11.73 -3.30 -10.82
CA ALA A 479 10.75 -3.78 -9.85
C ALA A 479 9.37 -3.98 -10.50
N GLY A 480 8.90 -3.03 -11.30
CA GLY A 480 7.66 -3.16 -12.07
C GLY A 480 7.69 -4.37 -13.02
N TYR A 481 8.76 -4.53 -13.78
CA TYR A 481 8.94 -5.68 -14.67
C TYR A 481 8.98 -7.01 -13.91
N ILE A 482 9.77 -7.09 -12.83
CA ILE A 482 9.90 -8.31 -12.00
C ILE A 482 8.55 -8.65 -11.37
N GLY A 483 7.83 -7.67 -10.82
CA GLY A 483 6.52 -7.87 -10.21
C GLY A 483 5.52 -8.45 -11.21
N VAL A 484 5.38 -7.84 -12.39
CA VAL A 484 4.45 -8.33 -13.43
C VAL A 484 4.87 -9.71 -13.94
N LYS A 485 6.16 -9.95 -14.14
CA LYS A 485 6.69 -11.25 -14.57
C LYS A 485 6.46 -12.35 -13.54
N THR A 486 6.67 -12.05 -12.24
CA THR A 486 6.54 -13.05 -11.17
C THR A 486 5.08 -13.41 -10.92
N THR A 487 4.16 -12.45 -11.06
CA THR A 487 2.72 -12.71 -10.90
C THR A 487 2.16 -13.66 -11.96
N THR A 488 2.88 -13.88 -13.05
CA THR A 488 2.44 -14.67 -14.21
C THR A 488 1.15 -14.11 -14.83
N VAL A 489 1.26 -13.60 -16.04
CA VAL A 489 0.09 -13.15 -16.81
C VAL A 489 -0.62 -14.34 -17.45
N THR A 490 -1.94 -14.27 -17.56
CA THR A 490 -2.79 -15.24 -18.28
C THR A 490 -3.14 -14.70 -19.66
N GLY A 491 -3.55 -15.58 -20.58
CA GLY A 491 -3.98 -15.16 -21.91
C GLY A 491 -5.39 -14.55 -21.88
N THR A 492 -5.64 -13.55 -22.72
CA THR A 492 -6.97 -12.95 -22.86
C THR A 492 -8.00 -13.92 -23.44
N TYR A 493 -7.55 -14.98 -24.13
CA TYR A 493 -8.39 -16.05 -24.66
C TYR A 493 -8.75 -17.11 -23.63
N ASP A 494 -8.07 -17.14 -22.50
CA ASP A 494 -8.31 -18.14 -21.46
C ASP A 494 -9.52 -17.79 -20.60
N TYR A 495 -9.77 -16.49 -20.39
CA TYR A 495 -10.82 -16.01 -19.50
C TYR A 495 -11.08 -14.49 -19.69
N PRO A 496 -12.32 -14.05 -19.67
CA PRO A 496 -13.55 -14.86 -19.79
C PRO A 496 -13.72 -15.38 -21.23
N ARG A 497 -14.49 -16.46 -21.43
CA ARG A 497 -14.73 -17.09 -22.73
C ARG A 497 -16.22 -17.30 -22.98
N GLY A 498 -16.62 -17.12 -24.24
CA GLY A 498 -18.00 -17.44 -24.66
C GLY A 498 -19.07 -16.56 -24.02
N GLU A 499 -18.73 -15.35 -23.60
CA GLU A 499 -19.63 -14.40 -22.95
C GLU A 499 -20.87 -14.14 -23.79
N GLU A 500 -20.72 -13.94 -25.10
CA GLU A 500 -21.87 -13.70 -26.00
C GLU A 500 -22.85 -14.88 -26.01
N ASN A 501 -22.37 -16.12 -26.03
CA ASN A 501 -23.21 -17.31 -26.01
C ASN A 501 -23.89 -17.46 -24.64
N THR A 502 -23.16 -17.21 -23.57
CA THR A 502 -23.69 -17.25 -22.19
C THR A 502 -24.75 -16.18 -22.00
N ALA A 503 -24.53 -14.95 -22.45
CA ALA A 503 -25.51 -13.87 -22.39
C ALA A 503 -26.80 -14.25 -23.15
N GLN A 504 -26.71 -14.78 -24.36
CA GLN A 504 -27.88 -15.24 -25.14
C GLN A 504 -28.69 -16.31 -24.41
N VAL A 505 -28.04 -17.24 -23.72
CA VAL A 505 -28.73 -18.27 -22.93
C VAL A 505 -29.42 -17.65 -21.72
N ILE A 506 -28.75 -16.73 -21.03
CA ILE A 506 -29.31 -16.02 -19.86
C ILE A 506 -30.51 -15.17 -20.30
N ASP A 507 -30.38 -14.37 -21.35
CA ASP A 507 -31.48 -13.57 -21.92
C ASP A 507 -32.70 -14.42 -22.26
N TYR A 508 -32.45 -15.62 -22.85
CA TYR A 508 -33.52 -16.56 -23.13
C TYR A 508 -34.19 -17.06 -21.84
N MET A 509 -33.43 -17.44 -20.83
CA MET A 509 -33.92 -17.91 -19.55
C MET A 509 -34.72 -16.82 -18.82
N ASP A 510 -34.24 -15.58 -18.82
CA ASP A 510 -34.97 -14.41 -18.25
C ASP A 510 -36.27 -14.13 -18.99
N SER A 511 -36.29 -14.35 -20.30
CA SER A 511 -37.53 -14.24 -21.09
C SER A 511 -38.58 -15.27 -20.68
N LEU A 512 -38.15 -16.46 -20.24
CA LEU A 512 -39.04 -17.49 -19.70
C LEU A 512 -39.56 -17.12 -18.31
N GLU A 513 -38.70 -16.56 -17.44
CA GLU A 513 -39.05 -16.11 -16.09
C GLU A 513 -40.11 -15.01 -16.13
N SER A 514 -40.02 -14.07 -17.06
CA SER A 514 -40.99 -12.98 -17.22
C SER A 514 -42.43 -13.46 -17.40
N ASN A 515 -42.64 -14.72 -17.77
CA ASN A 515 -43.92 -15.34 -17.98
C ASN A 515 -44.38 -16.28 -16.84
N THR A 516 -43.57 -16.44 -15.80
CA THR A 516 -43.86 -17.30 -14.64
C THR A 516 -43.70 -16.53 -13.32
N THR A 517 -44.38 -16.99 -12.27
CA THR A 517 -44.20 -16.48 -10.88
C THR A 517 -43.17 -17.33 -10.12
N GLU A 518 -42.54 -18.28 -10.76
CA GLU A 518 -41.58 -19.23 -10.13
C GLU A 518 -40.18 -18.71 -10.29
N MET A 519 -39.43 -18.69 -9.18
CA MET A 519 -38.04 -18.31 -9.15
C MET A 519 -37.17 -19.51 -9.59
N TRP A 520 -36.31 -19.32 -10.57
CA TRP A 520 -35.34 -20.35 -11.02
C TRP A 520 -33.90 -20.04 -10.58
N ARG A 521 -33.08 -21.05 -10.60
CA ARG A 521 -31.65 -20.98 -10.39
C ARG A 521 -30.95 -21.74 -11.51
N ALA A 522 -29.81 -21.21 -11.94
CA ALA A 522 -28.95 -21.88 -12.90
C ALA A 522 -27.53 -22.01 -12.37
N GLU A 523 -26.81 -22.99 -12.90
CA GLU A 523 -25.38 -23.14 -12.62
C GLU A 523 -24.67 -23.68 -13.85
N MET A 524 -23.43 -23.18 -14.08
CA MET A 524 -22.60 -23.64 -15.17
C MET A 524 -22.03 -25.03 -14.86
N THR A 525 -22.22 -25.98 -15.77
CA THR A 525 -21.60 -27.32 -15.66
C THR A 525 -20.11 -27.31 -15.97
N SER A 526 -19.64 -26.30 -16.72
CA SER A 526 -18.23 -26.04 -16.99
C SER A 526 -17.88 -24.63 -16.51
N THR A 527 -17.34 -24.55 -15.32
CA THR A 527 -17.06 -23.27 -14.64
C THR A 527 -15.84 -22.59 -15.24
N GLN A 528 -15.93 -21.28 -15.44
CA GLN A 528 -14.78 -20.43 -15.80
C GLN A 528 -14.15 -19.80 -14.55
N THR A 529 -14.99 -19.46 -13.58
CA THR A 529 -14.58 -18.90 -12.29
C THR A 529 -15.42 -19.55 -11.18
N LEU A 530 -14.98 -19.39 -9.94
CA LEU A 530 -15.75 -19.85 -8.77
C LEU A 530 -16.96 -18.92 -8.45
N ASN A 531 -17.22 -17.91 -9.30
CA ASN A 531 -18.33 -16.96 -9.21
C ASN A 531 -18.91 -16.68 -10.61
N ASP A 532 -19.18 -17.72 -11.38
CA ASP A 532 -19.68 -17.60 -12.76
C ASP A 532 -21.02 -16.84 -12.82
N ALA A 533 -21.88 -17.03 -11.82
CA ALA A 533 -23.15 -16.34 -11.77
C ALA A 533 -22.99 -14.83 -11.55
N ALA A 534 -22.01 -14.40 -10.76
CA ALA A 534 -21.68 -12.98 -10.60
C ALA A 534 -21.04 -12.42 -11.89
N LEU A 535 -20.17 -13.20 -12.55
CA LEU A 535 -19.55 -12.79 -13.80
C LEU A 535 -20.58 -12.51 -14.91
N ASN A 536 -21.56 -13.39 -15.02
CA ASN A 536 -22.55 -13.38 -16.10
C ASN A 536 -23.93 -12.84 -15.67
N HIS A 537 -24.02 -12.31 -14.44
CA HIS A 537 -25.19 -11.64 -13.89
C HIS A 537 -26.49 -12.46 -13.96
N TYR A 538 -26.48 -13.73 -13.48
CA TYR A 538 -27.67 -14.58 -13.39
C TYR A 538 -27.92 -15.09 -11.96
N ASN A 539 -29.10 -15.61 -11.68
CA ASN A 539 -29.48 -16.19 -10.39
C ASN A 539 -28.77 -17.55 -10.18
N GLY A 540 -27.63 -17.56 -9.44
CA GLY A 540 -26.77 -18.73 -9.28
C GLY A 540 -26.56 -19.20 -7.86
N LEU A 541 -25.87 -20.34 -7.72
CA LEU A 541 -25.56 -20.99 -6.45
C LEU A 541 -24.07 -20.92 -6.10
N SER A 542 -23.19 -20.84 -7.10
CA SER A 542 -21.74 -20.75 -6.89
C SER A 542 -21.38 -19.53 -6.03
N MET A 543 -20.46 -19.74 -5.09
CA MET A 543 -20.03 -18.69 -4.18
C MET A 543 -18.61 -18.95 -3.68
N PHE A 544 -17.71 -18.03 -3.99
CA PHE A 544 -16.34 -18.06 -3.47
C PHE A 544 -15.92 -16.65 -3.07
N ASN A 545 -16.07 -16.31 -1.77
CA ASN A 545 -15.66 -15.02 -1.24
C ASN A 545 -15.42 -15.07 0.27
N SER A 546 -14.68 -14.08 0.79
CA SER A 546 -14.36 -13.98 2.22
C SER A 546 -15.55 -13.52 3.09
N MET A 547 -16.66 -13.12 2.47
CA MET A 547 -17.90 -12.71 3.14
C MET A 547 -18.99 -13.78 3.06
N ALA A 548 -18.64 -15.00 2.60
CA ALA A 548 -19.55 -16.12 2.47
C ALA A 548 -20.12 -16.52 3.83
N ASN A 549 -21.45 -16.68 3.87
CA ASN A 549 -22.13 -17.16 5.06
C ASN A 549 -21.86 -18.67 5.24
N VAL A 550 -21.41 -19.07 6.43
CA VAL A 550 -21.09 -20.47 6.75
C VAL A 550 -22.27 -21.40 6.57
N ASP A 551 -23.48 -20.97 6.99
CA ASP A 551 -24.67 -21.81 6.87
C ASP A 551 -25.02 -22.10 5.40
N MET A 552 -24.79 -21.12 4.52
CA MET A 552 -25.01 -21.30 3.08
C MET A 552 -23.94 -22.21 2.45
N THR A 553 -22.66 -22.11 2.88
CA THR A 553 -21.61 -23.01 2.42
C THR A 553 -21.84 -24.45 2.87
N VAL A 554 -22.39 -24.66 4.05
CA VAL A 554 -22.76 -26.01 4.54
C VAL A 554 -23.98 -26.56 3.79
N LEU A 555 -24.93 -25.69 3.42
CA LEU A 555 -26.14 -26.10 2.69
C LEU A 555 -25.82 -26.61 1.27
N TRP A 556 -24.85 -26.01 0.60
CA TRP A 556 -24.51 -26.32 -0.80
C TRP A 556 -23.36 -27.31 -0.98
N GLY A 557 -22.73 -27.77 0.12
CA GLY A 557 -21.70 -28.81 0.11
C GLY A 557 -20.31 -28.38 0.24
#